data_b8549c89bf640372d351d0b3425afca9
#
_entry.id   b8549c89bf640372d351d0b3425afca9
#
_cell.length_a   1.000
_cell.length_b   1.000
_cell.length_c   1.000
_cell.angle_alpha   90.00
_cell.angle_beta   90.00
_cell.angle_gamma   90.00
#
_symmetry.space_group_name_H-M   'P 1'
#
loop_
_entity.id
_entity.type
_entity.pdbx_description
1 polymer ?
#
loop_
_entity_poly.entity_id
_entity_poly.type
_entity_poly.pdbx_seq_one_letter_code
_entity_poly.pdbx_strand_id
1 'polypeptide(L)'
;MIRRTLREWQRISYGDDEDTIPEAHADRIAAIAQRSSFAGRGGEGVLEHGRKSLRARGVVGVIAAPGCQLEILPKIEALGEREPDEADLRRRLIHMLGVVHDLPIDAGSMAQLGWQRDTVLELLIRLFCGRLVDAVRQGMPRRYLEHADDLPSLRGRLDVTRQFSRHAVAPQKLACRFDGLSPDIALNRVMRAAITRLQRLAQAPDNQRMLRELGFAYADVTDVPVKALRWDLVTLDRTNQRWRDLVSFARLFLSDRHQQTSAGSIYGHALLFEMNTLFENYVARLLPRALAGSALRVVAQGGHRDCLFEGETGRFRTKPDVIIRQGERVVMVIDTKWKRMTPQIDDPKQGVSQGDVYQLMAYSQLYNCPNVMLLYPHHGELPPDPICTSYAIGAKDSEAILSVATLNVTGPSRKHAQDLKLLTEHCLSQFMPA
;
A
#
# COMPACT_ATOMS: atom_id res chain seq x y z
N MET A 1 17.92 -12.13 17.74
CA MET A 1 16.56 -12.06 17.19
C MET A 1 16.49 -12.95 15.96
N ILE A 2 15.54 -13.89 15.92
CA ILE A 2 15.35 -14.82 14.81
C ILE A 2 14.62 -14.10 13.68
N ARG A 3 15.18 -14.13 12.47
CA ARG A 3 14.54 -13.62 11.24
C ARG A 3 14.32 -14.78 10.28
N ARG A 4 13.12 -14.84 9.70
CA ARG A 4 12.78 -15.82 8.65
C ARG A 4 12.08 -15.10 7.51
N THR A 5 12.34 -15.56 6.30
CA THR A 5 11.70 -15.08 5.08
C THR A 5 10.92 -16.22 4.45
N LEU A 6 9.69 -15.97 4.07
CA LEU A 6 8.84 -16.86 3.29
C LEU A 6 8.39 -16.17 2.01
N ARG A 7 8.11 -16.94 0.98
CA ARG A 7 7.27 -16.46 -0.14
C ARG A 7 5.80 -16.74 0.15
N GLU A 8 4.91 -16.03 -0.49
CA GLU A 8 3.48 -16.35 -0.46
C GLU A 8 3.27 -17.85 -0.72
N TRP A 9 2.36 -18.44 0.05
CA TRP A 9 1.98 -19.86 -0.02
C TRP A 9 3.08 -20.84 0.39
N GLN A 10 4.27 -20.35 0.71
CA GLN A 10 5.37 -21.18 1.22
C GLN A 10 5.10 -21.61 2.66
N ARG A 11 5.61 -22.80 3.01
CA ARG A 11 5.53 -23.39 4.34
C ARG A 11 6.91 -23.43 4.99
N ILE A 12 6.98 -23.18 6.30
CA ILE A 12 8.17 -23.37 7.13
C ILE A 12 7.84 -24.36 8.26
N SER A 13 8.70 -25.34 8.47
CA SER A 13 8.56 -26.34 9.54
C SER A 13 9.03 -25.77 10.89
N TYR A 14 8.54 -26.34 11.99
CA TYR A 14 9.03 -25.98 13.31
C TYR A 14 10.33 -26.73 13.60
N GLY A 15 11.29 -26.03 14.23
CA GLY A 15 12.62 -26.53 14.57
C GLY A 15 13.56 -25.38 14.94
N ASP A 16 14.79 -25.74 15.30
CA ASP A 16 15.81 -24.77 15.74
C ASP A 16 16.89 -24.51 14.68
N ASP A 17 16.79 -25.13 13.50
CA ASP A 17 17.72 -24.96 12.38
C ASP A 17 17.49 -23.63 11.64
N GLU A 18 18.45 -23.26 10.77
CA GLU A 18 18.39 -22.00 9.99
C GLU A 18 17.19 -21.92 9.05
N ASP A 19 16.72 -23.06 8.50
CA ASP A 19 15.56 -23.16 7.59
C ASP A 19 14.24 -23.43 8.31
N THR A 20 14.22 -23.47 9.63
CA THR A 20 13.06 -23.75 10.46
C THR A 20 12.78 -22.57 11.40
N ILE A 21 11.60 -22.58 12.04
CA ILE A 21 11.23 -21.60 13.05
C ILE A 21 10.90 -22.31 14.35
N PRO A 22 11.46 -21.88 15.51
CA PRO A 22 11.06 -22.44 16.80
C PRO A 22 9.56 -22.25 17.06
N GLU A 23 8.87 -23.29 17.53
CA GLU A 23 7.41 -23.30 17.73
C GLU A 23 6.92 -22.11 18.56
N ALA A 24 7.61 -21.80 19.66
CA ALA A 24 7.25 -20.65 20.50
C ALA A 24 7.33 -19.29 19.77
N HIS A 25 8.16 -19.17 18.73
CA HIS A 25 8.24 -17.97 17.89
C HIS A 25 7.12 -17.99 16.83
N ALA A 26 6.83 -19.17 16.26
CA ALA A 26 5.72 -19.35 15.33
C ALA A 26 4.39 -19.00 15.98
N ASP A 27 4.14 -19.43 17.23
CA ASP A 27 2.96 -19.10 18.02
C ASP A 27 2.79 -17.59 18.21
N ARG A 28 3.88 -16.87 18.55
CA ARG A 28 3.85 -15.41 18.72
C ARG A 28 3.53 -14.69 17.40
N ILE A 29 4.16 -15.11 16.31
CA ILE A 29 3.94 -14.55 14.97
C ILE A 29 2.49 -14.82 14.54
N ALA A 30 1.98 -16.06 14.73
CA ALA A 30 0.61 -16.42 14.40
C ALA A 30 -0.41 -15.62 15.21
N ALA A 31 -0.19 -15.42 16.52
CA ALA A 31 -1.06 -14.63 17.38
C ALA A 31 -1.17 -13.16 16.94
N ILE A 32 -0.08 -12.59 16.41
CA ILE A 32 -0.09 -11.24 15.82
C ILE A 32 -0.81 -11.23 14.49
N ALA A 33 -0.55 -12.22 13.62
CA ALA A 33 -1.18 -12.36 12.32
C ALA A 33 -2.71 -12.48 12.42
N GLN A 34 -3.21 -13.25 13.36
CA GLN A 34 -4.65 -13.46 13.62
C GLN A 34 -5.40 -12.18 14.00
N ARG A 35 -4.70 -11.16 14.49
CA ARG A 35 -5.29 -9.87 14.87
C ARG A 35 -5.16 -8.82 13.78
N SER A 36 -4.51 -9.16 12.68
CA SER A 36 -4.40 -8.27 11.53
C SER A 36 -5.77 -8.10 10.86
N SER A 37 -5.98 -6.94 10.23
CA SER A 37 -7.19 -6.69 9.42
C SER A 37 -7.38 -7.69 8.27
N PHE A 38 -6.32 -8.41 7.91
CA PHE A 38 -6.31 -9.44 6.86
C PHE A 38 -6.55 -10.85 7.39
N ALA A 39 -6.71 -11.04 8.69
CA ALA A 39 -6.90 -12.37 9.30
C ALA A 39 -8.18 -13.09 8.84
N GLY A 40 -9.20 -12.34 8.38
CA GLY A 40 -10.49 -12.90 8.02
C GLY A 40 -11.27 -13.46 9.23
N ARG A 41 -12.44 -14.03 8.99
CA ARG A 41 -13.32 -14.58 10.06
C ARG A 41 -12.71 -15.77 10.81
N GLY A 42 -11.82 -16.54 10.15
CA GLY A 42 -11.19 -17.74 10.74
C GLY A 42 -9.81 -17.50 11.35
N GLY A 43 -9.27 -16.26 11.28
CA GLY A 43 -7.93 -15.95 11.78
C GLY A 43 -6.76 -16.44 10.89
N GLU A 44 -7.04 -17.17 9.82
CA GLU A 44 -6.04 -17.82 8.95
C GLU A 44 -5.76 -17.06 7.63
N GLY A 45 -6.30 -15.87 7.47
CA GLY A 45 -6.16 -15.10 6.23
C GLY A 45 -4.72 -14.63 5.93
N VAL A 46 -3.86 -14.57 6.96
CA VAL A 46 -2.44 -14.20 6.85
C VAL A 46 -1.53 -15.41 6.91
N LEU A 47 -1.73 -16.25 7.94
CA LEU A 47 -0.91 -17.43 8.21
C LEU A 47 -1.80 -18.60 8.59
N GLU A 48 -1.58 -19.76 7.99
CA GLU A 48 -2.09 -21.04 8.47
C GLU A 48 -1.13 -21.57 9.52
N HIS A 49 -1.61 -21.69 10.76
CA HIS A 49 -0.85 -22.19 11.89
C HIS A 49 -1.22 -23.65 12.16
N GLY A 50 -0.42 -24.57 11.63
CA GLY A 50 -0.62 -26.02 11.79
C GLY A 50 0.20 -26.60 12.94
N ARG A 51 0.07 -27.90 13.18
CA ARG A 51 0.76 -28.62 14.28
C ARG A 51 2.28 -28.72 14.10
N LYS A 52 2.79 -28.68 12.88
CA LYS A 52 4.22 -28.90 12.56
C LYS A 52 4.82 -27.82 11.68
N SER A 53 4.03 -26.85 11.25
CA SER A 53 4.47 -25.84 10.30
C SER A 53 3.57 -24.62 10.29
N LEU A 54 4.14 -23.51 9.85
CA LEU A 54 3.48 -22.26 9.55
C LEU A 54 3.47 -22.07 8.03
N ARG A 55 2.34 -21.66 7.44
CA ARG A 55 2.23 -21.39 5.99
C ARG A 55 1.75 -19.98 5.75
N ALA A 56 2.47 -19.23 4.90
CA ALA A 56 2.03 -17.92 4.46
C ALA A 56 0.84 -18.02 3.49
N ARG A 57 -0.05 -17.05 3.52
CA ARG A 57 -1.18 -16.88 2.59
C ARG A 57 -0.88 -15.79 1.54
N GLY A 58 -1.89 -15.30 0.85
CA GLY A 58 -1.81 -14.28 -0.20
C GLY A 58 -1.56 -12.85 0.32
N VAL A 59 -0.71 -12.69 1.33
CA VAL A 59 -0.29 -11.41 1.90
C VAL A 59 1.23 -11.32 1.92
N VAL A 60 1.75 -10.11 1.79
CA VAL A 60 3.18 -9.80 1.84
C VAL A 60 3.47 -8.72 2.87
N GLY A 61 4.70 -8.65 3.33
CA GLY A 61 5.15 -7.66 4.30
C GLY A 61 5.89 -8.27 5.47
N VAL A 62 5.78 -7.69 6.65
CA VAL A 62 6.55 -8.08 7.83
C VAL A 62 5.65 -8.22 9.04
N ILE A 63 5.84 -9.30 9.79
CA ILE A 63 5.23 -9.53 11.10
C ILE A 63 6.37 -9.64 12.10
N ALA A 64 6.33 -8.82 13.16
CA ALA A 64 7.35 -8.83 14.19
C ALA A 64 6.72 -9.06 15.58
N ALA A 65 7.33 -9.97 16.31
CA ALA A 65 7.03 -10.30 17.70
C ALA A 65 8.32 -10.23 18.55
N PRO A 66 8.22 -10.22 19.88
CA PRO A 66 9.39 -10.24 20.74
C PRO A 66 10.33 -11.41 20.41
N GLY A 67 11.57 -11.09 20.05
CA GLY A 67 12.61 -12.07 19.70
C GLY A 67 12.54 -12.65 18.29
N CYS A 68 11.51 -12.37 17.49
CA CYS A 68 11.38 -12.94 16.15
C CYS A 68 10.70 -12.00 15.15
N GLN A 69 11.03 -12.18 13.87
CA GLN A 69 10.46 -11.46 12.74
C GLN A 69 10.27 -12.42 11.56
N LEU A 70 9.10 -12.36 10.95
CA LEU A 70 8.78 -13.08 9.73
C LEU A 70 8.52 -12.06 8.61
N GLU A 71 9.28 -12.19 7.53
CA GLU A 71 9.03 -11.45 6.28
C GLU A 71 8.33 -12.37 5.30
N ILE A 72 7.30 -11.88 4.63
CA ILE A 72 6.59 -12.59 3.56
C ILE A 72 6.79 -11.77 2.27
N LEU A 73 7.41 -12.38 1.28
CA LEU A 73 7.71 -11.79 -0.02
C LEU A 73 6.73 -12.32 -1.09
N PRO A 74 6.47 -11.55 -2.14
CA PRO A 74 5.58 -11.98 -3.20
C PRO A 74 6.15 -13.19 -3.95
N LYS A 75 5.26 -14.08 -4.39
CA LYS A 75 5.60 -15.18 -5.28
C LYS A 75 5.63 -14.68 -6.72
N ILE A 76 6.70 -13.95 -7.06
CA ILE A 76 6.96 -13.51 -8.44
C ILE A 76 7.99 -14.47 -9.03
N GLU A 77 7.65 -15.07 -10.16
CA GLU A 77 8.52 -16.04 -10.82
C GLU A 77 9.51 -15.35 -11.76
N ALA A 78 10.57 -16.09 -12.11
CA ALA A 78 11.56 -15.63 -13.04
C ALA A 78 10.99 -15.51 -14.46
N LEU A 79 11.48 -14.52 -15.21
CA LEU A 79 11.27 -14.39 -16.65
C LEU A 79 12.45 -14.94 -17.46
N GLY A 80 13.36 -15.63 -16.82
CA GLY A 80 14.57 -16.21 -17.38
C GLY A 80 15.07 -17.37 -16.54
N GLU A 81 16.27 -17.87 -16.85
CA GLU A 81 16.85 -19.06 -16.22
C GLU A 81 17.16 -18.90 -14.71
N ARG A 82 17.28 -17.67 -14.22
CA ARG A 82 17.59 -17.39 -12.82
C ARG A 82 16.34 -17.08 -12.02
N GLU A 83 16.07 -17.88 -10.99
CA GLU A 83 15.07 -17.54 -9.99
C GLU A 83 15.41 -16.21 -9.27
N PRO A 84 14.41 -15.33 -9.02
CA PRO A 84 14.65 -14.09 -8.29
C PRO A 84 15.06 -14.39 -6.86
N ASP A 85 16.12 -13.75 -6.40
CA ASP A 85 16.54 -13.80 -5.02
C ASP A 85 15.65 -12.91 -4.13
N GLU A 86 15.81 -12.99 -2.81
CA GLU A 86 15.01 -12.17 -1.88
C GLU A 86 15.18 -10.66 -2.10
N ALA A 87 16.39 -10.21 -2.50
CA ALA A 87 16.64 -8.81 -2.79
C ALA A 87 15.86 -8.33 -4.02
N ASP A 88 15.74 -9.16 -5.04
CA ASP A 88 14.92 -8.89 -6.22
C ASP A 88 13.43 -8.80 -5.86
N LEU A 89 12.95 -9.73 -5.04
CA LEU A 89 11.55 -9.73 -4.59
C LEU A 89 11.23 -8.50 -3.71
N ARG A 90 12.13 -8.12 -2.79
CA ARG A 90 12.01 -6.89 -1.99
C ARG A 90 11.97 -5.65 -2.86
N ARG A 91 12.86 -5.58 -3.86
CA ARG A 91 12.92 -4.47 -4.82
C ARG A 91 11.62 -4.31 -5.60
N ARG A 92 11.07 -5.43 -6.10
CA ARG A 92 9.79 -5.46 -6.83
C ARG A 92 8.63 -5.03 -5.94
N LEU A 93 8.55 -5.57 -4.72
CA LEU A 93 7.49 -5.21 -3.77
C LEU A 93 7.53 -3.71 -3.41
N ILE A 94 8.71 -3.19 -3.09
CA ILE A 94 8.90 -1.76 -2.79
C ILE A 94 8.53 -0.90 -4.00
N HIS A 95 8.87 -1.34 -5.22
CA HIS A 95 8.49 -0.64 -6.44
C HIS A 95 6.96 -0.58 -6.62
N MET A 96 6.26 -1.71 -6.43
CA MET A 96 4.79 -1.73 -6.49
C MET A 96 4.16 -0.84 -5.42
N LEU A 97 4.64 -0.91 -4.17
CA LEU A 97 4.21 -0.04 -3.08
C LEU A 97 4.46 1.44 -3.41
N GLY A 98 5.60 1.74 -4.03
CA GLY A 98 5.94 3.08 -4.50
C GLY A 98 4.91 3.65 -5.46
N VAL A 99 4.51 2.88 -6.47
CA VAL A 99 3.48 3.28 -7.44
C VAL A 99 2.11 3.44 -6.79
N VAL A 100 1.70 2.48 -5.95
CA VAL A 100 0.36 2.46 -5.34
C VAL A 100 0.17 3.59 -4.33
N HIS A 101 1.20 3.90 -3.55
CA HIS A 101 1.14 4.91 -2.49
C HIS A 101 1.75 6.26 -2.89
N ASP A 102 2.06 6.46 -4.18
CA ASP A 102 2.73 7.65 -4.71
C ASP A 102 4.01 8.00 -3.91
N LEU A 103 4.81 6.95 -3.57
CA LEU A 103 6.09 7.15 -2.91
C LEU A 103 7.15 7.41 -3.98
N PRO A 104 7.92 8.48 -3.89
CA PRO A 104 8.97 8.78 -4.87
C PRO A 104 10.20 7.91 -4.59
N ILE A 105 10.20 6.72 -5.12
CA ILE A 105 11.29 5.76 -5.02
C ILE A 105 12.09 5.84 -6.32
N ASP A 106 13.14 6.63 -6.32
CA ASP A 106 14.04 6.79 -7.46
C ASP A 106 15.20 5.78 -7.43
N ALA A 107 15.88 5.63 -8.56
CA ALA A 107 16.99 4.70 -8.73
C ALA A 107 18.18 5.01 -7.79
N GLY A 108 18.42 6.28 -7.48
CA GLY A 108 19.50 6.70 -6.58
C GLY A 108 19.20 6.29 -5.13
N SER A 109 17.98 6.54 -4.65
CA SER A 109 17.53 6.08 -3.33
C SER A 109 17.60 4.55 -3.22
N MET A 110 17.26 3.84 -4.30
CA MET A 110 17.30 2.38 -4.38
C MET A 110 18.73 1.82 -4.30
N ALA A 111 19.71 2.49 -4.92
CA ALA A 111 21.09 2.01 -4.96
C ALA A 111 21.77 1.97 -3.57
N GLN A 112 21.34 2.81 -2.64
CA GLN A 112 21.91 2.93 -1.29
C GLN A 112 21.29 1.97 -0.25
N LEU A 113 20.31 1.14 -0.65
CA LEU A 113 19.59 0.27 0.26
C LEU A 113 20.27 -1.08 0.44
N GLY A 114 20.28 -1.59 1.68
CA GLY A 114 20.82 -2.90 2.04
C GLY A 114 19.87 -4.05 1.70
N TRP A 115 19.55 -4.26 0.42
CA TRP A 115 18.55 -5.21 -0.08
C TRP A 115 18.66 -6.65 0.45
N GLN A 116 19.88 -7.11 0.69
CA GLN A 116 20.10 -8.47 1.16
C GLN A 116 19.98 -8.62 2.69
N ARG A 117 20.17 -7.53 3.45
CA ARG A 117 20.21 -7.55 4.91
C ARG A 117 18.96 -7.05 5.59
N ASP A 118 18.27 -6.11 4.94
CA ASP A 118 17.16 -5.38 5.52
C ASP A 118 15.84 -5.91 4.99
N THR A 119 14.83 -6.03 5.85
CA THR A 119 13.47 -6.38 5.45
C THR A 119 12.80 -5.20 4.74
N VAL A 120 11.69 -5.48 4.01
CA VAL A 120 10.87 -4.44 3.35
C VAL A 120 10.51 -3.30 4.31
N LEU A 121 10.19 -3.62 5.56
CA LEU A 121 9.88 -2.60 6.58
C LEU A 121 11.09 -1.70 6.85
N GLU A 122 12.27 -2.27 7.08
CA GLU A 122 13.49 -1.51 7.36
C GLU A 122 13.92 -0.63 6.17
N LEU A 123 13.73 -1.15 4.94
CA LEU A 123 14.01 -0.38 3.73
C LEU A 123 13.07 0.82 3.58
N LEU A 124 11.77 0.64 3.84
CA LEU A 124 10.78 1.74 3.83
C LEU A 124 11.07 2.76 4.94
N ILE A 125 11.47 2.30 6.14
CA ILE A 125 11.88 3.20 7.24
C ILE A 125 13.09 4.03 6.82
N ARG A 126 14.11 3.42 6.21
CA ARG A 126 15.31 4.11 5.74
C ARG A 126 14.99 5.18 4.72
N LEU A 127 14.13 4.87 3.74
CA LEU A 127 13.68 5.83 2.73
C LEU A 127 12.96 7.03 3.37
N PHE A 128 12.07 6.78 4.32
CA PHE A 128 11.36 7.82 5.05
C PHE A 128 12.32 8.69 5.86
N CYS A 129 13.20 8.07 6.66
CA CYS A 129 14.14 8.78 7.53
C CYS A 129 15.10 9.66 6.72
N GLY A 130 15.68 9.14 5.65
CA GLY A 130 16.58 9.90 4.78
C GLY A 130 15.92 11.16 4.24
N ARG A 131 14.71 11.02 3.67
CA ARG A 131 13.95 12.15 3.15
C ARG A 131 13.53 13.14 4.24
N LEU A 132 13.14 12.65 5.41
CA LEU A 132 12.73 13.51 6.51
C LEU A 132 13.92 14.29 7.08
N VAL A 133 15.09 13.67 7.19
CA VAL A 133 16.35 14.37 7.57
C VAL A 133 16.66 15.49 6.57
N ASP A 134 16.59 15.21 5.28
CA ASP A 134 16.85 16.23 4.24
C ASP A 134 15.81 17.36 4.27
N ALA A 135 14.54 17.04 4.48
CA ALA A 135 13.49 18.05 4.59
C ALA A 135 13.66 18.93 5.85
N VAL A 136 14.04 18.33 6.98
CA VAL A 136 14.29 19.06 8.25
C VAL A 136 15.54 19.96 8.11
N ARG A 137 16.61 19.51 7.46
CA ARG A 137 17.80 20.31 7.19
C ARG A 137 17.49 21.54 6.34
N GLN A 138 16.53 21.45 5.42
CA GLN A 138 16.08 22.56 4.59
C GLN A 138 15.06 23.47 5.30
N GLY A 139 14.61 23.09 6.48
CA GLY A 139 13.71 23.86 7.35
C GLY A 139 12.38 23.15 7.63
N MET A 140 12.09 23.00 8.91
CA MET A 140 10.82 22.49 9.40
C MET A 140 9.70 23.53 9.18
N PRO A 141 8.54 23.17 8.61
CA PRO A 141 7.42 24.07 8.43
C PRO A 141 6.94 24.65 9.76
N ARG A 142 6.64 25.93 9.77
CA ARG A 142 6.12 26.66 10.94
C ARG A 142 4.95 27.52 10.52
N ARG A 143 4.05 27.81 11.47
CA ARG A 143 2.96 28.77 11.29
C ARG A 143 2.83 29.67 12.51
N TYR A 144 2.31 30.85 12.29
CA TYR A 144 1.88 31.70 13.40
C TYR A 144 0.63 31.08 14.03
N LEU A 145 0.72 30.79 15.32
CA LEU A 145 -0.37 30.30 16.13
C LEU A 145 -0.64 31.28 17.26
N GLU A 146 -1.91 31.49 17.58
CA GLU A 146 -2.28 32.30 18.74
C GLU A 146 -1.91 31.53 20.03
N HIS A 147 -1.11 32.17 20.86
CA HIS A 147 -0.71 31.70 22.18
C HIS A 147 -1.39 32.53 23.26
N ALA A 148 -1.76 31.88 24.34
CA ALA A 148 -2.30 32.54 25.52
C ALA A 148 -1.50 32.11 26.75
N ASP A 149 -0.50 32.93 27.14
CA ASP A 149 0.44 32.63 28.21
C ASP A 149 0.48 33.74 29.29
N ASP A 150 0.89 33.35 30.51
CA ASP A 150 1.07 34.25 31.63
C ASP A 150 2.56 34.64 31.75
N LEU A 151 2.90 35.80 31.20
CA LEU A 151 4.29 36.29 31.03
C LEU A 151 4.63 37.40 32.04
N PRO A 152 5.92 37.55 32.37
CA PRO A 152 6.35 38.64 33.27
C PRO A 152 6.32 40.02 32.61
N SER A 153 6.21 40.09 31.29
CA SER A 153 6.12 41.31 30.48
C SER A 153 5.05 41.17 29.41
N LEU A 154 4.47 42.29 28.99
CA LEU A 154 3.44 42.30 27.95
C LEU A 154 4.03 41.86 26.59
N ARG A 155 3.42 40.82 26.00
CA ARG A 155 3.69 40.37 24.67
C ARG A 155 2.37 40.25 23.88
N GLY A 156 2.29 40.92 22.76
CA GLY A 156 1.04 40.99 21.99
C GLY A 156 -0.02 41.85 22.69
N ARG A 157 -1.19 41.30 22.95
CA ARG A 157 -2.31 41.98 23.63
C ARG A 157 -2.60 41.37 25.00
N LEU A 158 -3.06 42.20 25.94
CA LEU A 158 -3.50 41.73 27.23
C LEU A 158 -4.87 41.04 27.11
N ASP A 159 -5.00 39.84 27.64
CA ASP A 159 -6.29 39.18 27.86
C ASP A 159 -6.91 39.71 29.14
N VAL A 160 -7.69 40.78 29.00
CA VAL A 160 -8.30 41.49 30.13
C VAL A 160 -9.15 40.55 30.98
N THR A 161 -9.95 39.70 30.38
CA THR A 161 -10.82 38.76 31.10
C THR A 161 -10.00 37.76 31.92
N ARG A 162 -8.95 37.20 31.35
CA ARG A 162 -8.05 36.28 32.06
C ARG A 162 -7.21 36.98 33.09
N GLN A 163 -6.77 38.24 32.87
CA GLN A 163 -6.01 39.03 33.82
C GLN A 163 -6.80 39.27 35.09
N PHE A 164 -8.02 39.75 34.98
CA PHE A 164 -8.85 40.05 36.14
C PHE A 164 -9.50 38.83 36.79
N SER A 165 -9.63 37.73 36.11
CA SER A 165 -10.15 36.50 36.72
C SER A 165 -9.07 35.64 37.41
N ARG A 166 -7.87 35.50 36.79
CA ARG A 166 -6.80 34.64 37.31
C ARG A 166 -5.73 35.39 38.10
N HIS A 167 -5.39 36.63 37.66
CA HIS A 167 -4.27 37.41 38.20
C HIS A 167 -4.71 38.63 39.01
N ALA A 168 -5.98 38.70 39.37
CA ALA A 168 -6.50 39.79 40.21
C ALA A 168 -5.77 39.90 41.58
N VAL A 169 -5.31 38.77 42.11
CA VAL A 169 -4.66 38.69 43.46
C VAL A 169 -3.12 38.57 43.32
N ALA A 170 -2.60 38.23 42.16
CA ALA A 170 -1.15 38.06 41.89
C ALA A 170 -0.74 38.78 40.61
N PRO A 171 -0.59 40.11 40.60
CA PRO A 171 -0.37 40.90 39.39
C PRO A 171 1.06 40.80 38.80
N GLN A 172 1.87 39.88 39.29
CA GLN A 172 3.26 39.67 38.83
C GLN A 172 3.36 39.11 37.43
N LYS A 173 2.24 38.59 36.89
CA LYS A 173 2.17 38.05 35.52
C LYS A 173 1.07 38.71 34.73
N LEU A 174 1.32 38.92 33.46
CA LEU A 174 0.36 39.46 32.51
C LEU A 174 -0.21 38.35 31.65
N ALA A 175 -1.53 38.23 31.61
CA ALA A 175 -2.21 37.31 30.71
C ALA A 175 -2.11 37.82 29.27
N CYS A 176 -1.17 37.30 28.51
CA CYS A 176 -0.86 37.74 27.13
C CYS A 176 -1.51 36.85 26.10
N ARG A 177 -2.04 37.46 25.06
CA ARG A 177 -2.36 36.78 23.76
C ARG A 177 -1.45 37.34 22.68
N PHE A 178 -0.74 36.46 22.00
CA PHE A 178 0.18 36.84 20.94
C PHE A 178 0.30 35.76 19.89
N ASP A 179 0.60 36.16 18.66
CA ASP A 179 0.92 35.21 17.61
C ASP A 179 2.41 34.84 17.70
N GLY A 180 2.67 33.56 17.83
CA GLY A 180 4.02 32.99 17.89
C GLY A 180 4.26 32.03 16.72
N LEU A 181 5.45 32.10 16.14
CA LEU A 181 5.87 31.17 15.09
C LEU A 181 6.15 29.79 15.71
N SER A 182 5.25 28.85 15.51
CA SER A 182 5.28 27.51 16.13
C SER A 182 5.54 26.40 15.10
N PRO A 183 6.38 25.40 15.42
CA PRO A 183 6.48 24.17 14.67
C PRO A 183 5.35 23.20 14.97
N ASP A 184 4.54 23.41 16.03
CA ASP A 184 3.50 22.47 16.46
C ASP A 184 2.23 22.58 15.63
N ILE A 185 2.35 22.27 14.33
CA ILE A 185 1.30 22.27 13.33
C ILE A 185 0.88 20.85 12.94
N ALA A 186 -0.30 20.69 12.35
CA ALA A 186 -0.85 19.38 11.98
C ALA A 186 0.13 18.53 11.14
N LEU A 187 0.83 19.13 10.17
CA LEU A 187 1.83 18.44 9.35
C LEU A 187 2.96 17.84 10.21
N ASN A 188 3.53 18.64 11.10
CA ASN A 188 4.63 18.18 11.95
C ASN A 188 4.18 17.19 13.02
N ARG A 189 2.96 17.30 13.55
CA ARG A 189 2.36 16.29 14.44
C ARG A 189 2.21 14.93 13.76
N VAL A 190 1.83 14.91 12.48
CA VAL A 190 1.81 13.67 11.66
C VAL A 190 3.21 13.07 11.54
N MET A 191 4.23 13.88 11.26
CA MET A 191 5.62 13.40 11.19
C MET A 191 6.10 12.89 12.55
N ARG A 192 5.80 13.62 13.65
CA ARG A 192 6.13 13.19 15.02
C ARG A 192 5.51 11.84 15.35
N ALA A 193 4.21 11.66 15.08
CA ALA A 193 3.53 10.38 15.30
C ALA A 193 4.16 9.24 14.48
N ALA A 194 4.55 9.51 13.22
CA ALA A 194 5.27 8.52 12.40
C ALA A 194 6.63 8.16 13.01
N ILE A 195 7.43 9.15 13.43
CA ILE A 195 8.71 8.92 14.10
C ILE A 195 8.52 8.06 15.36
N THR A 196 7.61 8.46 16.27
CA THR A 196 7.33 7.72 17.52
C THR A 196 6.92 6.28 17.22
N ARG A 197 6.10 6.05 16.21
CA ARG A 197 5.70 4.70 15.81
C ARG A 197 6.88 3.91 15.27
N LEU A 198 7.67 4.49 14.36
CA LEU A 198 8.79 3.82 13.72
C LEU A 198 9.95 3.53 14.69
N GLN A 199 10.15 4.34 15.72
CA GLN A 199 11.11 4.06 16.80
C GLN A 199 10.83 2.73 17.52
N ARG A 200 9.57 2.32 17.60
CA ARG A 200 9.16 1.04 18.19
C ARG A 200 9.29 -0.13 17.22
N LEU A 201 9.29 0.15 15.90
CA LEU A 201 9.27 -0.85 14.83
C LEU A 201 10.66 -1.18 14.32
N ALA A 202 11.52 -0.18 14.20
CA ALA A 202 12.85 -0.30 13.61
C ALA A 202 13.75 -1.22 14.44
N GLN A 203 14.40 -2.15 13.75
CA GLN A 203 15.38 -3.09 14.32
C GLN A 203 16.79 -2.80 13.81
N ALA A 204 16.93 -2.22 12.61
CA ALA A 204 18.22 -1.88 12.04
C ALA A 204 18.85 -0.72 12.84
N PRO A 205 20.14 -0.87 13.32
CA PRO A 205 20.78 0.13 14.16
C PRO A 205 20.85 1.54 13.53
N ASP A 206 21.09 1.60 12.21
CA ASP A 206 21.14 2.87 11.48
C ASP A 206 19.79 3.56 11.47
N ASN A 207 18.69 2.81 11.23
CA ASN A 207 17.34 3.35 11.28
C ASN A 207 16.98 3.83 12.68
N GLN A 208 17.33 3.07 13.70
CA GLN A 208 17.12 3.47 15.10
C GLN A 208 17.87 4.76 15.45
N ARG A 209 19.12 4.92 14.97
CA ARG A 209 19.91 6.13 15.17
C ARG A 209 19.22 7.33 14.51
N MET A 210 18.89 7.23 13.22
CA MET A 210 18.20 8.31 12.48
C MET A 210 16.87 8.69 13.14
N LEU A 211 16.08 7.71 13.57
CA LEU A 211 14.80 7.97 14.24
C LEU A 211 14.96 8.66 15.59
N ARG A 212 16.03 8.36 16.35
CA ARG A 212 16.33 9.10 17.60
C ARG A 212 16.71 10.55 17.31
N GLU A 213 17.59 10.79 16.31
CA GLU A 213 17.97 12.15 15.89
C GLU A 213 16.73 12.96 15.43
N LEU A 214 15.87 12.36 14.61
CA LEU A 214 14.61 12.96 14.20
C LEU A 214 13.68 13.21 15.41
N GLY A 215 13.63 12.29 16.37
CA GLY A 215 12.87 12.47 17.61
C GLY A 215 13.29 13.72 18.38
N PHE A 216 14.58 14.01 18.46
CA PHE A 216 15.11 15.24 19.07
C PHE A 216 14.74 16.47 18.23
N ALA A 217 14.86 16.41 16.90
CA ALA A 217 14.48 17.53 16.02
C ALA A 217 12.99 17.90 16.14
N TYR A 218 12.14 16.96 16.54
CA TYR A 218 10.70 17.13 16.74
C TYR A 218 10.31 17.25 18.22
N ALA A 219 11.24 17.57 19.12
CA ALA A 219 10.95 17.65 20.57
C ALA A 219 9.89 18.70 20.91
N ASP A 220 9.87 19.83 20.19
CA ASP A 220 8.92 20.93 20.36
C ASP A 220 7.55 20.68 19.71
N VAL A 221 7.35 19.52 19.07
CA VAL A 221 6.09 19.14 18.42
C VAL A 221 5.33 18.16 19.31
N THR A 222 4.05 18.45 19.56
CA THR A 222 3.19 17.60 20.38
C THR A 222 3.06 16.18 19.78
N ASP A 223 3.32 15.16 20.60
CA ASP A 223 3.10 13.76 20.22
C ASP A 223 1.61 13.42 20.38
N VAL A 224 0.91 13.32 19.26
CA VAL A 224 -0.53 13.09 19.20
C VAL A 224 -0.79 11.63 18.83
N PRO A 225 -1.67 10.91 19.55
CA PRO A 225 -2.07 9.56 19.19
C PRO A 225 -2.60 9.48 17.76
N VAL A 226 -2.29 8.41 17.03
CA VAL A 226 -2.63 8.25 15.61
C VAL A 226 -4.11 8.51 15.31
N LYS A 227 -5.01 8.03 16.19
CA LYS A 227 -6.46 8.22 16.04
C LYS A 227 -6.93 9.67 16.22
N ALA A 228 -6.13 10.51 16.87
CA ALA A 228 -6.42 11.92 17.14
C ALA A 228 -5.75 12.87 16.14
N LEU A 229 -5.02 12.33 15.16
CA LEU A 229 -4.36 13.12 14.12
C LEU A 229 -5.39 13.79 13.20
N ARG A 230 -5.26 15.09 13.03
CA ARG A 230 -6.12 15.91 12.19
C ARG A 230 -5.53 16.01 10.76
N TRP A 231 -5.73 14.94 9.98
CA TRP A 231 -5.29 14.89 8.59
C TRP A 231 -5.95 15.93 7.69
N ASP A 232 -7.15 16.36 8.04
CA ASP A 232 -7.91 17.42 7.38
C ASP A 232 -7.24 18.79 7.49
N LEU A 233 -6.43 19.01 8.53
CA LEU A 233 -5.67 20.25 8.75
C LEU A 233 -4.26 20.22 8.12
N VAL A 234 -3.87 19.10 7.52
CA VAL A 234 -2.58 19.01 6.80
C VAL A 234 -2.72 19.72 5.45
N THR A 235 -2.20 20.92 5.39
CA THR A 235 -2.21 21.72 4.16
C THR A 235 -0.82 21.77 3.53
N LEU A 236 -0.77 21.45 2.24
CA LEU A 236 0.45 21.52 1.43
C LEU A 236 0.31 22.70 0.44
N ASP A 237 1.15 23.68 0.58
CA ASP A 237 1.23 24.85 -0.29
C ASP A 237 2.59 24.92 -1.01
N ARG A 238 2.89 25.99 -1.71
CA ARG A 238 4.13 26.14 -2.46
C ARG A 238 5.38 26.11 -1.58
N THR A 239 5.28 26.49 -0.31
CA THR A 239 6.42 26.58 0.61
C THR A 239 6.82 25.25 1.21
N ASN A 240 5.85 24.30 1.31
CA ASN A 240 6.05 23.01 1.91
C ASN A 240 5.73 21.82 0.97
N GLN A 241 5.66 22.05 -0.35
CA GLN A 241 5.37 21.03 -1.37
C GLN A 241 6.25 19.78 -1.25
N ARG A 242 7.52 19.95 -0.88
CA ARG A 242 8.49 18.84 -0.64
C ARG A 242 8.07 17.86 0.46
N TRP A 243 7.14 18.26 1.33
CA TRP A 243 6.61 17.39 2.39
C TRP A 243 5.51 16.45 1.92
N ARG A 244 5.06 16.59 0.66
CA ARG A 244 4.01 15.74 0.08
C ARG A 244 4.36 14.26 0.16
N ASP A 245 5.59 13.94 -0.24
CA ASP A 245 6.09 12.57 -0.25
C ASP A 245 6.17 11.98 1.16
N LEU A 246 6.61 12.79 2.12
CA LEU A 246 6.66 12.41 3.53
C LEU A 246 5.27 12.18 4.11
N VAL A 247 4.27 12.95 3.67
CA VAL A 247 2.86 12.70 4.05
C VAL A 247 2.38 11.37 3.48
N SER A 248 2.76 10.99 2.26
CA SER A 248 2.44 9.68 1.67
C SER A 248 3.07 8.53 2.47
N PHE A 249 4.35 8.65 2.84
CA PHE A 249 5.00 7.68 3.75
C PHE A 249 4.33 7.63 5.13
N ALA A 250 4.02 8.78 5.72
CA ALA A 250 3.34 8.84 7.01
C ALA A 250 1.96 8.16 6.95
N ARG A 251 1.19 8.37 5.87
CA ARG A 251 -0.08 7.67 5.63
C ARG A 251 0.12 6.16 5.56
N LEU A 252 1.16 5.69 4.85
CA LEU A 252 1.49 4.26 4.79
C LEU A 252 1.73 3.70 6.20
N PHE A 253 2.59 4.36 6.99
CA PHE A 253 2.97 3.86 8.31
C PHE A 253 1.89 4.06 9.39
N LEU A 254 1.03 5.08 9.30
CA LEU A 254 0.02 5.40 10.30
C LEU A 254 -1.37 4.84 9.96
N SER A 255 -1.54 4.19 8.79
CA SER A 255 -2.81 3.53 8.43
C SER A 255 -3.11 2.35 9.35
N ASP A 256 -4.38 1.95 9.42
CA ASP A 256 -4.83 0.77 10.19
C ASP A 256 -4.27 -0.56 9.68
N ARG A 257 -3.65 -0.57 8.48
CA ARG A 257 -2.89 -1.72 7.96
C ARG A 257 -1.65 -2.04 8.80
N HIS A 258 -1.16 -1.06 9.56
CA HIS A 258 -0.18 -1.20 10.62
C HIS A 258 -0.88 -1.37 11.96
N GLN A 259 -1.22 -2.57 12.36
CA GLN A 259 -1.81 -2.80 13.66
C GLN A 259 -0.73 -3.05 14.71
N GLN A 260 -0.75 -2.26 15.79
CA GLN A 260 -0.20 -2.70 17.06
C GLN A 260 -1.19 -3.70 17.66
N THR A 261 -0.81 -4.94 17.69
CA THR A 261 -1.63 -6.00 18.27
C THR A 261 -1.00 -6.42 19.60
N SER A 262 -1.69 -6.21 20.69
CA SER A 262 -1.36 -6.84 21.96
C SER A 262 -2.23 -8.09 22.13
N ALA A 263 -1.62 -9.25 22.21
CA ALA A 263 -2.25 -10.51 22.56
C ALA A 263 -2.01 -10.80 24.04
N GLY A 264 -2.80 -10.22 24.95
CA GLY A 264 -2.50 -10.29 26.36
C GLY A 264 -1.14 -9.62 26.64
N SER A 265 -0.14 -10.40 27.07
CA SER A 265 1.23 -9.91 27.31
C SER A 265 2.14 -9.84 26.07
N ILE A 266 1.67 -10.25 24.88
CA ILE A 266 2.48 -10.27 23.66
C ILE A 266 2.26 -8.97 22.87
N TYR A 267 3.28 -8.12 22.87
CA TYR A 267 3.34 -6.91 22.04
C TYR A 267 3.98 -7.26 20.70
N GLY A 268 3.31 -6.92 19.61
CA GLY A 268 3.85 -7.13 18.27
C GLY A 268 3.25 -6.19 17.25
N HIS A 269 3.72 -6.26 16.04
CA HIS A 269 3.24 -5.41 14.95
C HIS A 269 3.35 -6.12 13.62
N ALA A 270 2.48 -5.75 12.71
CA ALA A 270 2.49 -6.23 11.34
C ALA A 270 2.33 -5.06 10.37
N LEU A 271 3.14 -5.07 9.31
CA LEU A 271 2.94 -4.28 8.10
C LEU A 271 2.65 -5.27 6.98
N LEU A 272 1.41 -5.38 6.59
CA LEU A 272 0.95 -6.38 5.63
C LEU A 272 0.17 -5.73 4.48
N PHE A 273 0.27 -6.36 3.31
CA PHE A 273 -0.42 -5.96 2.09
C PHE A 273 -0.98 -7.23 1.44
N GLU A 274 -2.25 -7.21 1.08
CA GLU A 274 -2.86 -8.26 0.29
C GLU A 274 -2.45 -8.10 -1.17
N MET A 275 -1.88 -9.14 -1.77
CA MET A 275 -1.30 -9.04 -3.11
C MET A 275 -2.33 -8.83 -4.21
N ASN A 276 -3.53 -9.40 -4.10
CA ASN A 276 -4.61 -9.11 -5.07
C ASN A 276 -4.92 -7.61 -5.09
N THR A 277 -5.19 -7.02 -3.92
CA THR A 277 -5.46 -5.58 -3.78
C THR A 277 -4.27 -4.71 -4.20
N LEU A 278 -3.04 -5.16 -3.91
CA LEU A 278 -1.84 -4.43 -4.33
C LEU A 278 -1.69 -4.42 -5.85
N PHE A 279 -1.91 -5.56 -6.51
CA PHE A 279 -1.82 -5.67 -7.97
C PHE A 279 -2.95 -4.89 -8.67
N GLU A 280 -4.19 -5.00 -8.18
CA GLU A 280 -5.33 -4.20 -8.63
C GLU A 280 -5.00 -2.70 -8.59
N ASN A 281 -4.56 -2.19 -7.43
CA ASN A 281 -4.21 -0.79 -7.28
C ASN A 281 -3.00 -0.39 -8.14
N TYR A 282 -2.04 -1.31 -8.34
CA TYR A 282 -0.89 -1.07 -9.19
C TYR A 282 -1.31 -0.83 -10.65
N VAL A 283 -2.14 -1.70 -11.20
CA VAL A 283 -2.69 -1.58 -12.55
C VAL A 283 -3.56 -0.32 -12.66
N ALA A 284 -4.43 -0.08 -11.67
CA ALA A 284 -5.31 1.08 -11.61
C ALA A 284 -4.55 2.43 -11.57
N ARG A 285 -3.34 2.46 -11.03
CA ARG A 285 -2.46 3.65 -11.00
C ARG A 285 -1.66 3.83 -12.29
N LEU A 286 -1.33 2.74 -12.97
CA LEU A 286 -0.55 2.81 -14.22
C LEU A 286 -1.42 3.14 -15.43
N LEU A 287 -2.63 2.62 -15.52
CA LEU A 287 -3.51 2.81 -16.70
C LEU A 287 -3.81 4.28 -17.03
N PRO A 288 -4.13 5.18 -16.07
CA PRO A 288 -4.30 6.60 -16.39
C PRO A 288 -3.05 7.26 -16.97
N ARG A 289 -1.86 6.80 -16.52
CA ARG A 289 -0.57 7.29 -17.05
C ARG A 289 -0.30 6.71 -18.44
N ALA A 290 -0.65 5.45 -18.67
CA ALA A 290 -0.51 4.75 -19.94
C ALA A 290 -1.38 5.37 -21.03
N LEU A 291 -2.62 5.74 -20.71
CA LEU A 291 -3.61 6.26 -21.61
C LEU A 291 -3.69 7.80 -21.64
N ALA A 292 -2.72 8.48 -20.98
CA ALA A 292 -2.65 9.93 -21.00
C ALA A 292 -2.50 10.46 -22.43
N GLY A 293 -3.31 11.46 -22.79
CA GLY A 293 -3.35 12.04 -24.14
C GLY A 293 -4.24 11.30 -25.16
N SER A 294 -4.88 10.17 -24.76
CA SER A 294 -5.92 9.51 -25.54
C SER A 294 -7.32 10.02 -25.19
N ALA A 295 -8.33 9.67 -26.00
CA ALA A 295 -9.74 9.94 -25.69
C ALA A 295 -10.32 8.99 -24.62
N LEU A 296 -9.51 8.11 -24.04
CA LEU A 296 -9.92 7.10 -23.07
C LEU A 296 -9.80 7.63 -21.64
N ARG A 297 -10.81 7.37 -20.83
CA ARG A 297 -10.84 7.70 -19.42
C ARG A 297 -10.88 6.44 -18.56
N VAL A 298 -9.98 6.35 -17.61
CA VAL A 298 -9.90 5.25 -16.65
C VAL A 298 -10.69 5.57 -15.39
N VAL A 299 -11.55 4.64 -14.96
CA VAL A 299 -12.29 4.70 -13.69
C VAL A 299 -11.88 3.48 -12.87
N ALA A 300 -11.11 3.70 -11.83
CA ALA A 300 -10.65 2.66 -10.91
C ALA A 300 -11.65 2.51 -9.75
N GLN A 301 -11.95 1.27 -9.38
CA GLN A 301 -12.83 0.90 -8.26
C GLN A 301 -14.16 1.68 -8.22
N GLY A 302 -14.69 2.02 -9.39
CA GLY A 302 -15.88 2.86 -9.54
C GLY A 302 -16.88 2.31 -10.55
N GLY A 303 -17.93 3.11 -10.83
CA GLY A 303 -18.92 2.76 -11.84
C GLY A 303 -19.78 1.55 -11.47
N HIS A 304 -19.99 1.31 -10.18
CA HIS A 304 -20.78 0.20 -9.66
C HIS A 304 -22.21 0.19 -10.24
N ARG A 305 -22.70 -1.00 -10.57
CA ARG A 305 -24.08 -1.28 -10.97
C ARG A 305 -24.67 -2.38 -10.13
N ASP A 306 -25.96 -2.32 -9.86
CA ASP A 306 -26.65 -3.40 -9.17
C ASP A 306 -26.99 -4.50 -10.19
N CYS A 307 -26.74 -5.77 -9.82
CA CYS A 307 -26.99 -6.92 -10.69
C CYS A 307 -28.44 -7.34 -10.71
N LEU A 308 -29.12 -7.21 -9.59
CA LEU A 308 -30.50 -7.65 -9.39
C LEU A 308 -31.30 -6.54 -8.72
N PHE A 309 -32.62 -6.55 -8.93
CA PHE A 309 -33.54 -5.61 -8.32
C PHE A 309 -34.68 -6.36 -7.61
N GLU A 310 -34.95 -5.96 -6.39
CA GLU A 310 -36.12 -6.35 -5.62
C GLU A 310 -37.05 -5.14 -5.56
N GLY A 311 -38.03 -5.08 -6.47
CA GLY A 311 -38.76 -3.83 -6.74
C GLY A 311 -37.81 -2.73 -7.25
N GLU A 312 -37.75 -1.59 -6.55
CA GLU A 312 -36.86 -0.48 -6.86
C GLU A 312 -35.47 -0.59 -6.15
N THR A 313 -35.30 -1.58 -5.26
CA THR A 313 -34.07 -1.74 -4.47
C THR A 313 -33.06 -2.56 -5.23
N GLY A 314 -31.91 -1.97 -5.57
CA GLY A 314 -30.77 -2.68 -6.16
C GLY A 314 -30.10 -3.63 -5.17
N ARG A 315 -29.72 -4.81 -5.66
CA ARG A 315 -29.05 -5.87 -4.90
C ARG A 315 -27.82 -6.37 -5.66
N PHE A 316 -26.88 -6.97 -4.95
CA PHE A 316 -25.65 -7.58 -5.51
C PHE A 316 -24.86 -6.60 -6.41
N ARG A 317 -24.34 -5.57 -5.77
CA ARG A 317 -23.61 -4.49 -6.44
C ARG A 317 -22.31 -4.98 -7.03
N THR A 318 -22.07 -4.71 -8.32
CA THR A 318 -20.81 -5.01 -8.99
C THR A 318 -19.65 -4.16 -8.46
N LYS A 319 -18.45 -4.70 -8.54
CA LYS A 319 -17.22 -3.99 -8.16
C LYS A 319 -16.09 -4.34 -9.12
N PRO A 320 -16.13 -3.83 -10.37
CA PRO A 320 -15.01 -4.04 -11.31
C PRO A 320 -13.77 -3.27 -10.83
N ASP A 321 -12.59 -3.86 -11.03
CA ASP A 321 -11.32 -3.26 -10.64
C ASP A 321 -11.04 -2.00 -11.45
N VAL A 322 -11.17 -2.10 -12.78
CA VAL A 322 -10.94 -0.97 -13.69
C VAL A 322 -11.99 -0.98 -14.81
N ILE A 323 -12.54 0.21 -15.09
CA ILE A 323 -13.40 0.49 -16.24
C ILE A 323 -12.69 1.52 -17.13
N ILE A 324 -12.65 1.27 -18.44
CA ILE A 324 -12.17 2.23 -19.43
C ILE A 324 -13.38 2.73 -20.21
N ARG A 325 -13.49 4.05 -20.30
CA ARG A 325 -14.57 4.74 -21.02
C ARG A 325 -14.03 5.57 -22.17
N GLN A 326 -14.86 5.67 -23.22
CA GLN A 326 -14.71 6.65 -24.29
C GLN A 326 -15.98 7.51 -24.30
N GLY A 327 -15.87 8.75 -23.86
CA GLY A 327 -17.04 9.54 -23.52
C GLY A 327 -17.88 8.86 -22.42
N GLU A 328 -19.17 8.66 -22.66
CA GLU A 328 -20.08 7.98 -21.73
C GLU A 328 -20.09 6.43 -21.91
N ARG A 329 -19.55 5.93 -23.02
CA ARG A 329 -19.55 4.50 -23.32
C ARG A 329 -18.46 3.79 -22.55
N VAL A 330 -18.78 2.64 -21.92
CA VAL A 330 -17.77 1.70 -21.41
C VAL A 330 -17.25 0.87 -22.58
N VAL A 331 -15.96 0.95 -22.81
CA VAL A 331 -15.31 0.26 -23.93
C VAL A 331 -14.49 -0.94 -23.49
N MET A 332 -14.10 -0.99 -22.22
CA MET A 332 -13.39 -2.14 -21.65
C MET A 332 -13.61 -2.21 -20.14
N VAL A 333 -13.73 -3.44 -19.61
CA VAL A 333 -13.66 -3.74 -18.17
C VAL A 333 -12.49 -4.69 -17.93
N ILE A 334 -11.62 -4.35 -16.98
CA ILE A 334 -10.47 -5.15 -16.59
C ILE A 334 -10.66 -5.62 -15.15
N ASP A 335 -10.49 -6.91 -14.94
CA ASP A 335 -10.46 -7.54 -13.63
C ASP A 335 -9.09 -8.18 -13.43
N THR A 336 -8.43 -7.87 -12.34
CA THR A 336 -7.05 -8.28 -12.08
C THR A 336 -7.01 -9.43 -11.09
N LYS A 337 -6.13 -10.40 -11.31
CA LYS A 337 -5.99 -11.56 -10.44
C LYS A 337 -4.52 -11.83 -10.14
N TRP A 338 -4.16 -11.80 -8.87
CA TRP A 338 -2.82 -12.22 -8.44
C TRP A 338 -2.77 -13.73 -8.24
N LYS A 339 -2.80 -14.45 -9.35
CA LYS A 339 -2.74 -15.92 -9.41
C LYS A 339 -1.76 -16.34 -10.50
N ARG A 340 -1.12 -17.51 -10.34
CA ARG A 340 -0.33 -18.11 -11.39
C ARG A 340 -1.26 -18.76 -12.41
N MET A 341 -1.11 -18.42 -13.66
CA MET A 341 -1.68 -19.19 -14.76
C MET A 341 -0.88 -20.47 -14.98
N THR A 342 -1.54 -21.55 -15.37
CA THR A 342 -0.87 -22.82 -15.68
C THR A 342 -0.80 -22.99 -17.19
N PRO A 343 0.41 -23.10 -17.78
CA PRO A 343 0.58 -23.27 -19.22
C PRO A 343 0.29 -24.71 -19.69
N GLN A 344 -0.53 -25.47 -18.99
CA GLN A 344 -0.81 -26.87 -19.34
C GLN A 344 -1.60 -26.95 -20.64
N ILE A 345 -0.99 -27.59 -21.63
CA ILE A 345 -1.58 -27.86 -22.96
C ILE A 345 -2.90 -28.66 -22.83
N ASP A 346 -3.04 -29.46 -21.79
CA ASP A 346 -4.21 -30.33 -21.55
C ASP A 346 -5.30 -29.69 -20.66
N ASP A 347 -5.07 -28.50 -20.07
CA ASP A 347 -6.11 -27.76 -19.35
C ASP A 347 -6.81 -26.77 -20.28
N PRO A 348 -8.02 -27.07 -20.77
CA PRO A 348 -8.76 -26.17 -21.65
C PRO A 348 -9.09 -24.84 -21.00
N LYS A 349 -8.97 -24.72 -19.65
CA LYS A 349 -9.20 -23.51 -18.86
C LYS A 349 -7.91 -22.71 -18.60
N GLN A 350 -6.74 -23.27 -18.92
CA GLN A 350 -5.40 -22.66 -18.72
C GLN A 350 -5.22 -22.05 -17.31
N GLY A 351 -5.78 -22.71 -16.28
CA GLY A 351 -5.76 -22.22 -14.89
C GLY A 351 -6.72 -21.04 -14.61
N VAL A 352 -7.58 -20.68 -15.57
CA VAL A 352 -8.59 -19.64 -15.37
C VAL A 352 -9.78 -20.20 -14.59
N SER A 353 -10.16 -19.53 -13.50
CA SER A 353 -11.28 -19.94 -12.67
C SER A 353 -12.62 -19.68 -13.39
N GLN A 354 -13.51 -20.66 -13.36
CA GLN A 354 -14.85 -20.54 -13.92
C GLN A 354 -15.64 -19.38 -13.29
N GLY A 355 -15.45 -19.13 -11.98
CA GLY A 355 -16.07 -18.00 -11.29
C GLY A 355 -15.57 -16.65 -11.82
N ASP A 356 -14.27 -16.54 -12.14
CA ASP A 356 -13.70 -15.32 -12.70
C ASP A 356 -14.28 -15.06 -14.12
N VAL A 357 -14.48 -16.11 -14.92
CA VAL A 357 -15.14 -16.03 -16.25
C VAL A 357 -16.58 -15.54 -16.11
N TYR A 358 -17.38 -16.16 -15.22
CA TYR A 358 -18.77 -15.75 -15.01
C TYR A 358 -18.89 -14.32 -14.52
N GLN A 359 -17.99 -13.88 -13.69
CA GLN A 359 -17.93 -12.49 -13.23
C GLN A 359 -17.76 -11.52 -14.40
N LEU A 360 -16.82 -11.81 -15.33
CA LEU A 360 -16.60 -10.96 -16.49
C LEU A 360 -17.72 -11.03 -17.52
N MET A 361 -18.33 -12.19 -17.69
CA MET A 361 -19.53 -12.30 -18.55
C MET A 361 -20.66 -11.40 -18.01
N ALA A 362 -20.89 -11.40 -16.68
CA ALA A 362 -21.86 -10.51 -16.06
C ALA A 362 -21.45 -9.03 -16.24
N TYR A 363 -20.17 -8.68 -16.14
CA TYR A 363 -19.71 -7.33 -16.39
C TYR A 363 -19.91 -6.91 -17.85
N SER A 364 -19.59 -7.76 -18.82
CA SER A 364 -19.86 -7.50 -20.25
C SER A 364 -21.32 -7.11 -20.46
N GLN A 365 -22.25 -7.89 -19.92
CA GLN A 365 -23.68 -7.67 -20.06
C GLN A 365 -24.16 -6.40 -19.31
N LEU A 366 -23.81 -6.27 -18.03
CA LEU A 366 -24.30 -5.17 -17.19
C LEU A 366 -23.77 -3.80 -17.62
N TYR A 367 -22.55 -3.74 -18.14
CA TYR A 367 -21.93 -2.51 -18.61
C TYR A 367 -22.13 -2.27 -20.12
N ASN A 368 -22.80 -3.20 -20.81
CA ASN A 368 -22.92 -3.20 -22.28
C ASN A 368 -21.54 -2.98 -22.94
N CYS A 369 -20.56 -3.80 -22.49
CA CYS A 369 -19.17 -3.63 -22.80
C CYS A 369 -18.69 -4.80 -23.65
N PRO A 370 -18.23 -4.56 -24.91
CA PRO A 370 -17.78 -5.65 -25.79
C PRO A 370 -16.44 -6.25 -25.37
N ASN A 371 -15.60 -5.51 -24.64
CA ASN A 371 -14.27 -5.99 -24.29
C ASN A 371 -14.15 -6.16 -22.77
N VAL A 372 -13.91 -7.37 -22.32
CA VAL A 372 -13.59 -7.64 -20.93
C VAL A 372 -12.28 -8.40 -20.85
N MET A 373 -11.46 -8.10 -19.84
CA MET A 373 -10.11 -8.65 -19.71
C MET A 373 -9.89 -9.21 -18.30
N LEU A 374 -9.38 -10.45 -18.23
CA LEU A 374 -8.71 -10.99 -17.05
C LEU A 374 -7.22 -10.74 -17.16
N LEU A 375 -6.65 -10.00 -16.20
CA LEU A 375 -5.24 -9.63 -16.20
C LEU A 375 -4.49 -10.31 -15.05
N TYR A 376 -3.49 -11.12 -15.41
CA TYR A 376 -2.65 -11.89 -14.48
C TYR A 376 -1.21 -11.38 -14.48
N PRO A 377 -0.39 -11.66 -13.44
CA PRO A 377 1.05 -11.47 -13.51
C PRO A 377 1.67 -12.47 -14.51
N HIS A 378 2.56 -11.97 -15.36
CA HIS A 378 3.30 -12.80 -16.32
C HIS A 378 4.43 -13.56 -15.63
N HIS A 379 4.73 -14.78 -16.09
CA HIS A 379 5.87 -15.60 -15.65
C HIS A 379 6.54 -16.33 -16.82
N GLY A 380 7.78 -16.81 -16.61
CA GLY A 380 8.64 -17.30 -17.69
C GLY A 380 8.20 -18.57 -18.40
N GLU A 381 7.26 -19.34 -17.84
CA GLU A 381 6.70 -20.53 -18.51
C GLU A 381 5.56 -20.19 -19.49
N LEU A 382 5.06 -18.94 -19.46
CA LEU A 382 4.02 -18.50 -20.39
C LEU A 382 4.64 -18.04 -21.72
N PRO A 383 3.86 -18.10 -22.82
CA PRO A 383 4.29 -17.53 -24.10
C PRO A 383 4.68 -16.06 -23.95
N PRO A 384 5.62 -15.56 -24.77
CA PRO A 384 6.04 -14.16 -24.74
C PRO A 384 4.93 -13.17 -25.09
N ASP A 385 3.88 -13.63 -25.79
CA ASP A 385 2.72 -12.81 -26.11
C ASP A 385 1.95 -12.49 -24.83
N PRO A 386 1.70 -11.20 -24.49
CA PRO A 386 0.95 -10.81 -23.32
C PRO A 386 -0.53 -11.20 -23.37
N ILE A 387 -1.10 -11.51 -24.56
CA ILE A 387 -2.45 -12.06 -24.69
C ILE A 387 -2.35 -13.56 -24.85
N CYS A 388 -2.71 -14.28 -23.79
CA CYS A 388 -2.63 -15.74 -23.78
C CYS A 388 -3.72 -16.36 -24.64
N THR A 389 -4.95 -15.83 -24.57
CA THR A 389 -6.10 -16.33 -25.35
C THR A 389 -7.26 -15.32 -25.33
N SER A 390 -8.18 -15.46 -26.28
CA SER A 390 -9.41 -14.68 -26.36
C SER A 390 -10.59 -15.59 -26.68
N TYR A 391 -11.73 -15.33 -26.03
CA TYR A 391 -12.96 -16.11 -26.16
C TYR A 391 -14.13 -15.21 -26.53
N ALA A 392 -14.95 -15.63 -27.51
CA ALA A 392 -16.24 -14.98 -27.76
C ALA A 392 -17.22 -15.27 -26.60
N ILE A 393 -17.95 -14.27 -26.12
CA ILE A 393 -18.91 -14.41 -25.03
C ILE A 393 -20.29 -14.75 -25.60
N GLY A 394 -20.84 -15.89 -25.20
CA GLY A 394 -22.20 -16.32 -25.54
C GLY A 394 -22.27 -17.13 -26.84
N ALA A 395 -22.13 -16.53 -28.02
CA ALA A 395 -22.17 -17.19 -29.32
C ALA A 395 -20.84 -17.03 -30.07
N LYS A 396 -20.57 -17.93 -31.03
CA LYS A 396 -19.32 -17.90 -31.83
C LYS A 396 -19.13 -16.59 -32.59
N ASP A 397 -20.23 -15.97 -33.02
CA ASP A 397 -20.23 -14.71 -33.76
C ASP A 397 -20.54 -13.50 -32.89
N SER A 398 -20.37 -13.63 -31.58
CA SER A 398 -20.58 -12.53 -30.62
C SER A 398 -19.49 -11.48 -30.78
N GLU A 399 -19.90 -10.22 -30.81
CA GLU A 399 -18.98 -9.07 -30.76
C GLU A 399 -18.32 -8.90 -29.39
N ALA A 400 -18.85 -9.56 -28.33
CA ALA A 400 -18.28 -9.46 -26.99
C ALA A 400 -17.16 -10.49 -26.79
N ILE A 401 -15.98 -10.02 -26.39
CA ILE A 401 -14.78 -10.84 -26.20
C ILE A 401 -14.27 -10.74 -24.78
N LEU A 402 -13.91 -11.90 -24.22
CA LEU A 402 -13.11 -12.04 -23.01
C LEU A 402 -11.67 -12.34 -23.40
N SER A 403 -10.76 -11.43 -23.08
CA SER A 403 -9.33 -11.62 -23.26
C SER A 403 -8.68 -12.04 -21.95
N VAL A 404 -7.85 -13.07 -21.99
CA VAL A 404 -6.98 -13.48 -20.89
C VAL A 404 -5.59 -12.97 -21.20
N ALA A 405 -5.11 -12.03 -20.40
CA ALA A 405 -3.86 -11.34 -20.64
C ALA A 405 -2.93 -11.37 -19.42
N THR A 406 -1.67 -11.10 -19.65
CA THR A 406 -0.65 -11.06 -18.61
C THR A 406 0.14 -9.76 -18.64
N LEU A 407 0.55 -9.29 -17.45
CA LEU A 407 1.43 -8.15 -17.28
C LEU A 407 2.73 -8.60 -16.63
N ASN A 408 3.84 -8.33 -17.31
CA ASN A 408 5.14 -8.49 -16.69
C ASN A 408 5.37 -7.39 -15.63
N VAL A 409 5.46 -7.80 -14.37
CA VAL A 409 5.70 -6.90 -13.24
C VAL A 409 7.19 -6.76 -12.88
N THR A 410 8.09 -7.25 -13.73
CA THR A 410 9.53 -7.12 -13.57
C THR A 410 10.05 -5.93 -14.37
N GLY A 411 10.81 -5.04 -13.72
CA GLY A 411 11.33 -3.86 -14.39
C GLY A 411 10.67 -2.54 -13.96
N PRO A 412 10.91 -1.44 -14.69
CA PRO A 412 10.42 -0.12 -14.31
C PRO A 412 8.93 0.07 -14.67
N SER A 413 8.19 0.82 -13.83
CA SER A 413 6.77 1.14 -14.04
C SER A 413 6.44 1.80 -15.38
N ARG A 414 7.42 2.51 -15.97
CA ARG A 414 7.24 3.12 -17.30
C ARG A 414 7.05 2.05 -18.39
N LYS A 415 7.79 0.94 -18.31
CA LYS A 415 7.62 -0.20 -19.23
C LYS A 415 6.25 -0.85 -18.99
N HIS A 416 5.87 -1.09 -17.75
CA HIS A 416 4.56 -1.67 -17.42
C HIS A 416 3.39 -0.81 -17.91
N ALA A 417 3.51 0.52 -17.81
CA ALA A 417 2.51 1.43 -18.38
C ALA A 417 2.44 1.31 -19.91
N GLN A 418 3.59 1.18 -20.58
CA GLN A 418 3.64 0.99 -22.02
C GLN A 418 3.01 -0.35 -22.43
N ASP A 419 3.31 -1.43 -21.72
CA ASP A 419 2.73 -2.75 -21.96
C ASP A 419 1.21 -2.73 -21.77
N LEU A 420 0.71 -2.08 -20.71
CA LEU A 420 -0.73 -1.89 -20.49
C LEU A 420 -1.39 -1.06 -21.58
N LYS A 421 -0.71 -0.05 -22.11
CA LYS A 421 -1.20 0.73 -23.24
C LYS A 421 -1.38 -0.15 -24.47
N LEU A 422 -0.33 -0.89 -24.86
CA LEU A 422 -0.35 -1.79 -26.02
C LEU A 422 -1.44 -2.86 -25.88
N LEU A 423 -1.58 -3.47 -24.70
CA LEU A 423 -2.66 -4.43 -24.41
C LEU A 423 -4.05 -3.82 -24.61
N THR A 424 -4.26 -2.62 -24.06
CA THR A 424 -5.55 -1.93 -24.18
C THR A 424 -5.86 -1.57 -25.64
N GLU A 425 -4.91 -1.00 -26.34
CA GLU A 425 -5.06 -0.61 -27.76
C GLU A 425 -5.30 -1.83 -28.65
N HIS A 426 -4.58 -2.94 -28.43
CA HIS A 426 -4.78 -4.18 -29.17
C HIS A 426 -6.20 -4.73 -29.00
N CYS A 427 -6.70 -4.83 -27.75
CA CYS A 427 -8.04 -5.33 -27.50
C CYS A 427 -9.14 -4.41 -28.07
N LEU A 428 -8.90 -3.08 -28.08
CA LEU A 428 -9.86 -2.14 -28.66
C LEU A 428 -9.83 -2.12 -30.19
N SER A 429 -8.67 -2.35 -30.82
CA SER A 429 -8.52 -2.35 -32.29
C SER A 429 -9.22 -3.53 -32.96
N GLN A 430 -9.42 -4.64 -32.26
CA GLN A 430 -10.16 -5.80 -32.78
C GLN A 430 -11.63 -5.47 -33.10
N PHE A 431 -12.15 -4.29 -32.70
CA PHE A 431 -13.54 -3.87 -32.82
C PHE A 431 -13.77 -2.50 -33.47
N MET A 432 -12.75 -1.85 -33.98
CA MET A 432 -12.98 -0.70 -34.85
C MET A 432 -13.17 -1.23 -36.28
N PRO A 433 -14.39 -1.18 -36.84
CA PRO A 433 -14.54 -1.35 -38.28
C PRO A 433 -13.72 -0.24 -38.97
N ALA A 434 -12.95 -0.61 -39.97
CA ALA A 434 -12.15 0.28 -40.82
C ALA A 434 -12.99 1.39 -41.45
#